data_f8bf1bf020eff099063881c4f8d82982
#
_entry.id   f8bf1bf020eff099063881c4f8d82982
#
_cell.length_a   1.000
_cell.length_b   1.000
_cell.length_c   1.000
_cell.angle_alpha   90.00
_cell.angle_beta   90.00
_cell.angle_gamma   90.00
#
_symmetry.space_group_name_H-M   'P 1'
#
loop_
_entity.id
_entity.type
_entity.pdbx_description
1 polymer ?
#
loop_
_entity_poly.entity_id
_entity_poly.type
_entity_poly.pdbx_seq_one_letter_code
_entity_poly.pdbx_strand_id
1 'polypeptide(L)' 'MATPGAIALGINFAPYLNRHARGDWGDVDAEDWQRNDASIEDGSRIISAYQTAAGRIWIITEADRAVTTVLLPREY' A
#
# COMPACT_ATOMS: atom_id res chain seq x y z
N MET A 1 3.07 -3.02 -8.36
CA MET A 1 2.40 -2.88 -9.67
C MET A 1 0.99 -2.37 -9.46
N ALA A 2 0.57 -1.36 -10.23
CA ALA A 2 -0.78 -0.83 -10.12
C ALA A 2 -1.79 -1.73 -10.81
N THR A 3 -3.00 -1.86 -10.23
CA THR A 3 -4.09 -2.62 -10.86
C THR A 3 -4.69 -1.83 -12.02
N PRO A 4 -5.33 -2.51 -13.01
CA PRO A 4 -5.98 -1.80 -14.11
C PRO A 4 -7.04 -0.79 -13.64
N GLY A 5 -7.81 -1.10 -12.60
CA GLY A 5 -8.81 -0.18 -12.08
C GLY A 5 -8.19 1.10 -11.54
N ALA A 6 -7.09 0.99 -10.81
CA ALA A 6 -6.37 2.14 -10.27
C ALA A 6 -5.80 3.00 -11.40
N ILE A 7 -5.25 2.37 -12.44
CA ILE A 7 -4.73 3.09 -13.60
C ILE A 7 -5.84 3.86 -14.31
N ALA A 8 -7.02 3.27 -14.44
CA ALA A 8 -8.15 3.89 -15.11
C ALA A 8 -8.64 5.17 -14.43
N LEU A 9 -8.36 5.36 -13.14
CA LEU A 9 -8.72 6.56 -12.40
C LEU A 9 -7.76 7.73 -12.68
N GLY A 10 -6.65 7.49 -13.38
CA GLY A 10 -5.69 8.54 -13.70
C GLY A 10 -4.91 9.05 -12.50
N ILE A 11 -4.84 8.31 -11.41
CA ILE A 11 -4.14 8.72 -10.19
C ILE A 11 -2.64 8.50 -10.37
N ASN A 12 -1.85 9.50 -9.97
CA ASN A 12 -0.40 9.34 -9.89
C ASN A 12 -0.05 8.69 -8.55
N PHE A 13 0.39 7.45 -8.58
CA PHE A 13 0.70 6.68 -7.36
C PHE A 13 2.14 6.86 -6.86
N ALA A 14 3.00 7.54 -7.62
CA ALA A 14 4.41 7.65 -7.24
C ALA A 14 4.64 8.21 -5.84
N PRO A 15 3.96 9.29 -5.39
CA PRO A 15 4.15 9.79 -4.04
C PRO A 15 3.78 8.75 -2.97
N TYR A 16 2.73 7.98 -3.20
CA TYR A 16 2.25 6.98 -2.24
C TYR A 16 3.16 5.76 -2.22
N LEU A 17 3.64 5.33 -3.37
CA LEU A 17 4.62 4.24 -3.46
C LEU A 17 5.92 4.62 -2.75
N ASN A 18 6.35 5.87 -2.86
CA ASN A 18 7.54 6.37 -2.16
C ASN A 18 7.34 6.34 -0.64
N ARG A 19 6.15 6.73 -0.16
CA ARG A 19 5.83 6.65 1.27
C ARG A 19 5.86 5.20 1.76
N HIS A 20 5.24 4.31 1.01
CA HIS A 20 5.22 2.88 1.32
C HIS A 20 6.64 2.32 1.41
N ALA A 21 7.50 2.68 0.47
CA ALA A 21 8.88 2.21 0.44
C ALA A 21 9.72 2.72 1.62
N ARG A 22 9.33 3.85 2.21
CA ARG A 22 10.05 4.45 3.33
C ARG A 22 9.48 4.07 4.70
N GLY A 23 8.48 3.21 4.74
CA GLY A 23 7.86 2.81 6.00
C GLY A 23 6.82 3.78 6.54
N ASP A 24 6.32 4.69 5.71
CA ASP A 24 5.20 5.56 6.05
C ASP A 24 3.93 4.85 5.57
N TRP A 25 3.32 4.10 6.46
CA TRP A 25 2.17 3.24 6.13
C TRP A 25 0.86 4.01 5.94
N GLY A 26 0.88 5.32 6.17
CA GLY A 26 -0.25 6.18 5.92
C GLY A 26 -1.36 6.04 6.95
N ASP A 27 -2.55 5.78 6.48
CA ASP A 27 -3.78 5.87 7.27
C ASP A 27 -4.22 4.51 7.83
N VAL A 28 -3.26 3.71 8.29
CA VAL A 28 -3.54 2.47 9.02
C VAL A 28 -3.57 2.75 10.51
N ASP A 29 -4.22 1.88 11.29
CA ASP A 29 -4.26 2.07 12.74
C ASP A 29 -2.90 1.73 13.38
N ALA A 30 -2.74 2.04 14.67
CA ALA A 30 -1.47 1.87 15.36
C ALA A 30 -1.03 0.41 15.40
N GLU A 31 -1.96 -0.52 15.54
CA GLU A 31 -1.66 -1.95 15.58
C GLU A 31 -1.13 -2.43 14.22
N ASP A 32 -1.78 -2.01 13.14
CA ASP A 32 -1.34 -2.36 11.79
C ASP A 32 -0.01 -1.69 11.46
N TRP A 33 0.21 -0.46 11.94
CA TRP A 33 1.49 0.22 11.76
C TRP A 33 2.63 -0.60 12.37
N GLN A 34 2.45 -1.05 13.62
CA GLN A 34 3.44 -1.88 14.31
C GLN A 34 3.66 -3.22 13.62
N ARG A 35 2.59 -3.82 13.10
CA ARG A 35 2.68 -5.08 12.36
C ARG A 35 3.51 -4.90 11.09
N ASN A 36 3.30 -3.80 10.36
CA ASN A 36 4.10 -3.51 9.16
C ASN A 36 5.57 -3.29 9.50
N ASP A 37 5.87 -2.57 10.58
CA ASP A 37 7.26 -2.37 11.01
C ASP A 37 7.93 -3.71 11.32
N ALA A 38 7.24 -4.61 12.00
CA ALA A 38 7.75 -5.94 12.28
C ALA A 38 7.94 -6.76 11.00
N SER A 39 7.07 -6.56 10.02
CA SER A 39 7.11 -7.30 8.75
C SER A 39 8.36 -7.00 7.93
N ILE A 40 8.97 -5.83 8.10
CA ILE A 40 10.23 -5.50 7.44
C ILE A 40 11.30 -6.53 7.84
N GLU A 41 11.29 -6.97 9.09
CA GLU A 41 12.29 -7.90 9.61
C GLU A 41 11.86 -9.36 9.47
N ASP A 42 10.57 -9.68 9.69
CA ASP A 42 10.12 -11.06 9.69
C ASP A 42 9.68 -11.58 8.31
N GLY A 43 9.59 -10.69 7.32
CA GLY A 43 9.28 -11.10 5.95
C GLY A 43 7.79 -11.29 5.68
N SER A 44 6.91 -10.82 6.55
CA SER A 44 5.46 -10.89 6.31
C SER A 44 5.01 -9.86 5.29
N ARG A 45 3.77 -10.01 4.82
CA ARG A 45 3.14 -9.06 3.89
C ARG A 45 2.95 -7.69 4.55
N ILE A 46 3.13 -6.62 3.76
CA ILE A 46 3.01 -5.24 4.22
C ILE A 46 1.83 -4.58 3.51
N ILE A 47 0.97 -3.89 4.26
CA ILE A 47 -0.20 -3.21 3.72
C ILE A 47 -0.23 -1.77 4.21
N SER A 48 -0.18 -0.81 3.27
CA SER A 48 -0.37 0.61 3.53
C SER A 48 -1.73 1.07 3.04
N ALA A 49 -2.23 2.17 3.59
CA ALA A 49 -3.47 2.80 3.15
C ALA A 49 -3.26 4.31 3.08
N TYR A 50 -3.75 4.94 2.00
CA TYR A 50 -3.60 6.38 1.81
C TYR A 50 -4.90 6.98 1.29
N GLN A 51 -5.21 8.22 1.71
CA GLN A 51 -6.29 9.00 1.13
C GLN A 51 -5.78 9.73 -0.10
N THR A 52 -6.52 9.63 -1.20
CA THR A 52 -6.21 10.33 -2.44
C THR A 52 -7.41 11.15 -2.88
N ALA A 53 -7.23 11.98 -3.91
CA ALA A 53 -8.32 12.75 -4.49
C ALA A 53 -9.46 11.86 -5.01
N ALA A 54 -9.16 10.62 -5.38
CA ALA A 54 -10.16 9.67 -5.86
C ALA A 54 -10.67 8.72 -4.76
N GLY A 55 -10.25 8.94 -3.50
CA GLY A 55 -10.63 8.11 -2.37
C GLY A 55 -9.46 7.31 -1.81
N ARG A 56 -9.79 6.34 -0.96
CA ARG A 56 -8.79 5.52 -0.27
C ARG A 56 -8.18 4.49 -1.23
N ILE A 57 -6.87 4.34 -1.15
CA ILE A 57 -6.15 3.26 -1.85
C ILE A 57 -5.39 2.41 -0.86
N TRP A 58 -5.13 1.16 -1.22
CA TRP A 58 -4.26 0.25 -0.50
C TRP A 58 -3.05 -0.10 -1.36
N ILE A 59 -1.88 -0.19 -0.72
CA ILE A 59 -0.66 -0.68 -1.37
C ILE A 59 -0.21 -1.90 -0.58
N ILE A 60 -0.11 -3.04 -1.26
CA ILE A 60 0.20 -4.32 -0.65
C ILE A 60 1.48 -4.88 -1.26
N THR A 61 2.48 -5.16 -0.41
CA THR A 61 3.69 -5.86 -0.83
C THR A 61 3.63 -7.28 -0.28
N GLU A 62 3.71 -8.26 -1.15
CA GLU A 62 3.64 -9.67 -0.75
C GLU A 62 4.88 -10.09 0.04
N ALA A 63 4.75 -11.18 0.81
CA ALA A 63 5.78 -11.63 1.74
C ALA A 63 7.13 -11.90 1.05
N ASP A 64 7.11 -12.41 -0.17
CA ASP A 64 8.33 -12.70 -0.94
C ASP A 64 8.96 -11.44 -1.56
N ARG A 65 8.32 -10.28 -1.40
CA ARG A 65 8.74 -8.99 -1.96
C ARG A 65 8.76 -8.94 -3.49
N ALA A 66 8.19 -9.94 -4.16
CA ALA A 66 8.20 -10.01 -5.61
C ALA A 66 7.17 -9.11 -6.26
N VAL A 67 6.06 -8.82 -5.56
CA VAL A 67 4.94 -8.07 -6.13
C VAL A 67 4.46 -7.01 -5.15
N THR A 68 4.27 -5.79 -5.65
CA THR A 68 3.58 -4.71 -4.94
C THR A 68 2.38 -4.29 -5.78
N THR A 69 1.19 -4.31 -5.17
CA THR A 69 -0.06 -4.05 -5.86
C THR A 69 -0.72 -2.80 -5.26
N VAL A 70 -1.21 -1.91 -6.13
CA VAL A 70 -2.04 -0.76 -5.74
C VAL A 70 -3.47 -1.06 -6.14
N LEU A 71 -4.40 -0.95 -5.19
CA LEU A 71 -5.80 -1.24 -5.48
C LEU A 71 -6.74 -0.36 -4.64
N LEU A 72 -7.97 -0.27 -5.13
CA LEU A 72 -9.07 0.35 -4.37
C LEU A 72 -9.64 -0.69 -3.42
N PRO A 73 -10.12 -0.30 -2.22
CA PRO A 73 -10.70 -1.26 -1.29
C PRO A 73 -11.80 -2.13 -1.90
N ARG A 74 -12.60 -1.56 -2.80
CA ARG A 74 -13.67 -2.30 -3.47
C ARG A 74 -13.18 -3.38 -4.42
N GLU A 75 -11.89 -3.35 -4.76
CA GLU A 75 -11.27 -4.34 -5.66
C GLU A 75 -10.60 -5.47 -4.88
N TYR A 76 -10.51 -5.28 -3.58
CA TYR A 76 -9.85 -6.25 -2.71
C TYR A 76 -10.83 -7.38 -2.37
#